data_8b30066f30e13dfc424ad294fce7169b
#
_entry.id   8b30066f30e13dfc424ad294fce7169b
#
_cell.length_a   1.000
_cell.length_b   1.000
_cell.length_c   1.000
_cell.angle_alpha   90.00
_cell.angle_beta   90.00
_cell.angle_gamma   90.00
#
_symmetry.space_group_name_H-M   'P 1'
#
loop_
_entity.id
_entity.type
_entity.pdbx_description
1 polymer ?
#
loop_
_entity_poly.entity_id
_entity_poly.type
_entity_poly.pdbx_seq_one_letter_code
_entity_poly.pdbx_strand_id
1 'polypeptide(L)'
;LRLVMKLLTTVKGLINEIASIDDIQKSIRDRKVVTINYDGKEPGGKGYRTIEPVCVGYSKGGNNMVLRAWDTEGASHTATIGEKPLPGWRLFRVDKIFTYKLTSDTFNEPRPNYNPNGDNSMSSVILNAKF
;
A
#
# COMPACT_ATOMS: atom_id res chain seq x y z
N LEU A 1 24.71 15.39 -21.72
CA LEU A 1 24.71 14.82 -20.37
C LEU A 1 23.67 15.48 -19.46
N ARG A 2 23.61 16.83 -19.48
CA ARG A 2 22.62 17.57 -18.69
C ARG A 2 21.18 17.22 -19.07
N LEU A 3 20.91 17.04 -20.36
CA LEU A 3 19.56 16.69 -20.84
C LEU A 3 19.15 15.32 -20.34
N VAL A 4 20.06 14.35 -20.35
CA VAL A 4 19.79 12.99 -19.87
C VAL A 4 19.53 13.01 -18.36
N MET A 5 20.33 13.75 -17.59
CA MET A 5 20.15 13.89 -16.14
C MET A 5 18.80 14.53 -15.79
N LYS A 6 18.41 15.56 -16.54
CA LYS A 6 17.11 16.22 -16.35
C LYS A 6 15.95 15.29 -16.69
N LEU A 7 16.08 14.50 -17.74
CA LEU A 7 15.07 13.51 -18.13
C LEU A 7 14.91 12.43 -17.06
N LEU A 8 16.01 11.92 -16.52
CA LEU A 8 16.00 10.95 -15.44
C LEU A 8 15.35 11.51 -14.16
N THR A 9 15.63 12.78 -13.84
CA THR A 9 15.00 13.44 -12.70
C THR A 9 13.50 13.57 -12.90
N THR A 10 13.03 13.89 -14.11
CA THR A 10 11.61 13.98 -14.43
C THR A 10 10.94 12.63 -14.33
N VAL A 11 11.57 11.56 -14.84
CA VAL A 11 11.06 10.19 -14.72
C VAL A 11 10.99 9.76 -13.26
N LYS A 12 12.00 10.06 -12.45
CA LYS A 12 11.97 9.81 -11.01
C LYS A 12 10.85 10.58 -10.32
N GLY A 13 10.61 11.84 -10.73
CA GLY A 13 9.49 12.63 -10.21
C GLY A 13 8.15 11.98 -10.49
N LEU A 14 7.93 11.49 -11.71
CA LEU A 14 6.72 10.78 -12.10
C LEU A 14 6.57 9.46 -11.33
N ILE A 15 7.66 8.72 -11.16
CA ILE A 15 7.67 7.46 -10.40
C ILE A 15 7.37 7.72 -8.91
N ASN A 16 7.82 8.86 -8.37
CA ASN A 16 7.55 9.22 -6.98
C ASN A 16 6.10 9.63 -6.72
N GLU A 17 5.33 9.97 -7.77
CA GLU A 17 3.88 10.19 -7.66
C GLU A 17 3.11 8.87 -7.57
N ILE A 18 3.77 7.74 -7.92
CA ILE A 18 3.24 6.39 -7.79
C ILE A 18 4.11 5.66 -6.77
N ALA A 19 3.49 4.91 -5.87
CA ALA A 19 4.22 4.18 -4.85
C ALA A 19 5.33 3.31 -5.47
N SER A 20 6.55 3.47 -4.97
CA SER A 20 7.70 2.68 -5.41
C SER A 20 7.63 1.27 -4.84
N ILE A 21 7.85 0.25 -5.69
CA ILE A 21 7.90 -1.14 -5.23
C ILE A 21 9.01 -1.36 -4.19
N ASP A 22 10.12 -0.65 -4.33
CA ASP A 22 11.22 -0.75 -3.36
C ASP A 22 10.83 -0.21 -1.99
N ASP A 23 10.12 0.90 -1.93
CA ASP A 23 9.61 1.47 -0.68
C ASP A 23 8.54 0.57 -0.05
N ILE A 24 7.67 -0.01 -0.87
CA ILE A 24 6.66 -0.96 -0.40
C ILE A 24 7.33 -2.19 0.22
N GLN A 25 8.30 -2.78 -0.47
CA GLN A 25 9.03 -3.95 0.03
C GLN A 25 9.78 -3.62 1.32
N LYS A 26 10.43 -2.45 1.37
CA LYS A 26 11.13 -2.01 2.57
C LYS A 26 10.18 -1.89 3.75
N SER A 27 9.02 -1.29 3.55
CA SER A 27 8.02 -1.12 4.62
C SER A 27 7.52 -2.47 5.15
N ILE A 28 7.35 -3.45 4.28
CA ILE A 28 6.93 -4.80 4.67
C ILE A 28 8.05 -5.53 5.42
N ARG A 29 9.28 -5.49 4.89
CA ARG A 29 10.44 -6.12 5.52
C ARG A 29 10.71 -5.59 6.91
N ASP A 30 10.67 -4.29 7.06
CA ASP A 30 11.01 -3.59 8.31
C ASP A 30 9.78 -3.35 9.19
N ARG A 31 8.61 -3.79 8.75
CA ARG A 31 7.32 -3.65 9.45
C ARG A 31 7.07 -2.19 9.86
N LYS A 32 7.17 -1.30 8.89
CA LYS A 32 6.96 0.14 9.08
C LYS A 32 5.51 0.52 8.94
N VAL A 33 5.04 1.37 9.84
CA VAL A 33 3.78 2.09 9.67
C VAL A 33 3.98 3.11 8.55
N VAL A 34 3.03 3.19 7.64
CA VAL A 34 3.15 4.00 6.42
C VAL A 34 1.94 4.93 6.30
N THR A 35 2.17 6.14 5.85
CA THR A 35 1.11 7.07 5.47
C THR A 35 1.03 7.12 3.95
N ILE A 36 -0.16 6.89 3.41
CA ILE A 36 -0.42 6.94 1.97
C ILE A 36 -1.46 8.01 1.63
N ASN A 37 -1.40 8.50 0.40
CA ASN A 37 -2.51 9.25 -0.20
C ASN A 37 -3.10 8.37 -1.30
N TYR A 38 -4.34 7.95 -1.11
CA TYR A 38 -5.00 6.97 -1.97
C TYR A 38 -6.11 7.61 -2.81
N ASP A 39 -6.16 7.26 -4.08
CA ASP A 39 -7.18 7.72 -5.01
C ASP A 39 -8.25 6.64 -5.25
N GLY A 40 -9.07 6.39 -4.23
CA GLY A 40 -10.28 5.59 -4.39
C GLY A 40 -11.32 6.37 -5.19
N LYS A 41 -12.00 5.71 -6.15
CA LYS A 41 -12.96 6.39 -7.03
C LYS A 41 -14.28 6.70 -6.34
N GLU A 42 -14.68 5.92 -5.36
CA GLU A 42 -15.94 6.09 -4.65
C GLU A 42 -15.84 7.21 -3.62
N PRO A 43 -16.96 7.88 -3.32
CA PRO A 43 -17.00 8.90 -2.26
C PRO A 43 -16.48 8.31 -0.93
N GLY A 44 -15.59 9.04 -0.25
CA GLY A 44 -14.98 8.60 1.01
C GLY A 44 -13.77 7.68 0.83
N GLY A 45 -13.48 7.21 -0.39
CA GLY A 45 -12.33 6.36 -0.65
C GLY A 45 -11.03 7.12 -0.91
N LYS A 46 -11.13 8.42 -1.24
CA LYS A 46 -10.01 9.29 -1.59
C LYS A 46 -9.46 10.00 -0.36
N GLY A 47 -8.14 10.04 -0.22
CA GLY A 47 -7.48 10.80 0.83
C GLY A 47 -6.36 10.07 1.53
N TYR A 48 -5.93 10.63 2.66
CA TYR A 48 -4.82 10.09 3.44
C TYR A 48 -5.27 8.94 4.33
N ARG A 49 -4.37 7.94 4.47
CA ARG A 49 -4.56 6.78 5.35
C ARG A 49 -3.26 6.43 6.05
N THR A 50 -3.37 5.94 7.27
CA THR A 50 -2.26 5.35 8.02
C THR A 50 -2.44 3.84 8.01
N ILE A 51 -1.45 3.12 7.47
CA ILE A 51 -1.56 1.69 7.23
C ILE A 51 -0.35 0.91 7.76
N GLU A 52 -0.56 -0.38 8.00
CA GLU A 52 0.48 -1.35 8.31
C GLU A 52 0.54 -2.37 7.16
N PRO A 53 1.44 -2.17 6.19
CA PRO A 53 1.50 -3.04 5.01
C PRO A 53 2.13 -4.39 5.32
N VAL A 54 1.51 -5.48 4.85
CA VAL A 54 1.96 -6.84 5.17
C VAL A 54 2.22 -7.71 3.95
N CYS A 55 1.60 -7.44 2.81
CA CYS A 55 1.76 -8.30 1.64
C CYS A 55 1.59 -7.50 0.36
N VAL A 56 2.51 -7.69 -0.58
CA VAL A 56 2.43 -7.10 -1.91
C VAL A 56 2.57 -8.19 -2.96
N GLY A 57 1.78 -8.09 -4.01
CA GLY A 57 1.80 -9.03 -5.12
C GLY A 57 0.87 -8.61 -6.24
N TYR A 58 0.51 -9.56 -7.09
CA TYR A 58 -0.39 -9.32 -8.21
C TYR A 58 -1.77 -9.92 -7.93
N SER A 59 -2.81 -9.19 -8.29
CA SER A 59 -4.19 -9.65 -8.15
C SER A 59 -4.45 -10.90 -8.99
N LYS A 60 -5.53 -11.60 -8.69
CA LYS A 60 -5.99 -12.71 -9.52
C LYS A 60 -6.24 -12.20 -10.94
N GLY A 61 -5.76 -12.93 -11.94
CA GLY A 61 -5.69 -12.46 -13.31
C GLY A 61 -4.37 -11.78 -13.66
N GLY A 62 -3.52 -11.43 -12.67
CA GLY A 62 -2.16 -10.92 -12.85
C GLY A 62 -2.06 -9.50 -13.38
N ASN A 63 -3.17 -8.74 -13.43
CA ASN A 63 -3.21 -7.46 -14.12
C ASN A 63 -2.84 -6.27 -13.24
N ASN A 64 -3.00 -6.38 -11.92
CA ASN A 64 -2.79 -5.25 -11.03
C ASN A 64 -1.86 -5.63 -9.89
N MET A 65 -0.90 -4.77 -9.58
CA MET A 65 -0.15 -4.87 -8.34
C MET A 65 -1.04 -4.35 -7.20
N VAL A 66 -1.13 -5.15 -6.15
CA VAL A 66 -1.99 -4.87 -4.99
C VAL A 66 -1.22 -5.02 -3.70
N LEU A 67 -1.65 -4.26 -2.69
CA LEU A 67 -1.05 -4.22 -1.36
C LEU A 67 -2.11 -4.54 -0.32
N ARG A 68 -1.88 -5.58 0.47
CA ARG A 68 -2.69 -5.87 1.66
C ARG A 68 -2.11 -5.14 2.84
N ALA A 69 -2.95 -4.37 3.52
CA ALA A 69 -2.52 -3.62 4.69
C ALA A 69 -3.65 -3.51 5.72
N TRP A 70 -3.27 -3.36 6.98
CA TRP A 70 -4.20 -3.00 8.04
C TRP A 70 -4.36 -1.48 8.02
N ASP A 71 -5.54 -1.02 7.70
CA ASP A 71 -5.88 0.41 7.67
C ASP A 71 -6.31 0.83 9.06
N THR A 72 -5.49 1.64 9.71
CA THR A 72 -5.75 2.06 11.09
C THR A 72 -6.70 3.26 11.15
N GLU A 73 -6.53 4.18 10.20
CA GLU A 73 -7.34 5.40 10.15
C GLU A 73 -7.25 6.07 8.79
N GLY A 74 -8.15 6.99 8.54
CA GLY A 74 -8.16 7.85 7.36
C GLY A 74 -9.37 7.63 6.47
N ALA A 75 -9.28 8.07 5.20
CA ALA A 75 -10.37 8.00 4.25
C ALA A 75 -10.65 6.55 3.84
N SER A 76 -11.92 6.16 3.83
CA SER A 76 -12.36 4.84 3.37
C SER A 76 -13.82 4.90 2.94
N HIS A 77 -14.08 4.53 1.69
CA HIS A 77 -15.44 4.45 1.16
C HIS A 77 -16.29 3.45 1.95
N THR A 78 -15.78 2.25 2.17
CA THR A 78 -16.53 1.20 2.87
C THR A 78 -16.81 1.53 4.32
N ALA A 79 -15.92 2.26 4.99
CA ALA A 79 -16.16 2.77 6.34
C ALA A 79 -17.21 3.87 6.33
N THR A 80 -17.19 4.76 5.32
CA THR A 80 -18.15 5.86 5.17
C THR A 80 -19.58 5.36 5.02
N ILE A 81 -19.78 4.29 4.25
CA ILE A 81 -21.10 3.67 4.05
C ILE A 81 -21.43 2.58 5.09
N GLY A 82 -20.54 2.34 6.04
CA GLY A 82 -20.77 1.39 7.15
C GLY A 82 -20.55 -0.08 6.82
N GLU A 83 -20.06 -0.43 5.63
CA GLU A 83 -19.84 -1.84 5.26
C GLU A 83 -18.62 -2.44 5.95
N LYS A 84 -17.53 -1.67 6.01
CA LYS A 84 -16.26 -2.10 6.62
C LYS A 84 -15.71 -0.99 7.51
N PRO A 85 -15.98 -1.05 8.81
CA PRO A 85 -15.44 -0.03 9.71
C PRO A 85 -13.92 -0.07 9.80
N LEU A 86 -13.30 1.07 10.13
CA LEU A 86 -11.90 1.15 10.47
C LEU A 86 -11.74 1.01 12.00
N PRO A 87 -10.64 0.40 12.48
CA PRO A 87 -9.55 -0.19 11.70
C PRO A 87 -9.94 -1.53 11.06
N GLY A 88 -9.25 -1.92 10.01
CA GLY A 88 -9.53 -3.18 9.34
C GLY A 88 -8.62 -3.47 8.15
N TRP A 89 -8.70 -4.69 7.65
CA TRP A 89 -7.95 -5.08 6.46
C TRP A 89 -8.47 -4.40 5.20
N ARG A 90 -7.55 -3.95 4.36
CA ARG A 90 -7.85 -3.36 3.04
C ARG A 90 -6.87 -3.89 2.00
N LEU A 91 -7.35 -3.99 0.77
CA LEU A 91 -6.54 -4.30 -0.40
C LEU A 91 -6.47 -3.05 -1.27
N PHE A 92 -5.26 -2.50 -1.42
CA PHE A 92 -5.04 -1.29 -2.19
C PHE A 92 -4.45 -1.62 -3.55
N ARG A 93 -4.89 -0.92 -4.58
CA ARG A 93 -4.20 -0.94 -5.87
C ARG A 93 -3.00 -0.01 -5.79
N VAL A 94 -1.82 -0.53 -6.08
CA VAL A 94 -0.58 0.25 -5.97
C VAL A 94 -0.58 1.44 -6.95
N ASP A 95 -1.16 1.27 -8.14
CA ASP A 95 -1.27 2.34 -9.13
C ASP A 95 -2.17 3.51 -8.70
N LYS A 96 -2.91 3.37 -7.63
CA LYS A 96 -3.77 4.42 -7.06
C LYS A 96 -3.20 5.06 -5.81
N ILE A 97 -2.01 4.67 -5.41
CA ILE A 97 -1.30 5.28 -4.27
C ILE A 97 -0.40 6.38 -4.83
N PHE A 98 -0.73 7.64 -4.55
CA PHE A 98 0.04 8.78 -5.03
C PHE A 98 1.27 9.06 -4.18
N THR A 99 1.18 8.90 -2.87
CA THR A 99 2.31 9.06 -1.97
C THR A 99 2.40 7.86 -1.05
N TYR A 100 3.62 7.46 -0.72
CA TYR A 100 3.91 6.32 0.13
C TYR A 100 5.07 6.70 1.05
N LYS A 101 4.76 7.06 2.30
CA LYS A 101 5.76 7.57 3.24
C LYS A 101 5.92 6.61 4.41
N LEU A 102 7.12 6.06 4.55
CA LEU A 102 7.48 5.27 5.72
C LEU A 102 7.65 6.21 6.91
N THR A 103 6.98 5.88 8.01
CA THR A 103 7.13 6.62 9.26
C THR A 103 8.25 6.01 10.11
N SER A 104 8.56 6.64 11.24
CA SER A 104 9.49 6.07 12.22
C SER A 104 8.85 4.96 13.05
N ASP A 105 7.53 4.81 13.02
CA ASP A 105 6.81 3.81 13.78
C ASP A 105 6.89 2.44 13.12
N THR A 106 6.87 1.39 13.95
CA THR A 106 6.87 0.01 13.50
C THR A 106 5.70 -0.75 14.12
N PHE A 107 5.32 -1.86 13.50
CA PHE A 107 4.36 -2.79 14.06
C PHE A 107 5.02 -4.16 14.22
N ASN A 108 5.03 -4.69 15.44
CA ASN A 108 5.82 -5.88 15.78
C ASN A 108 4.99 -7.14 15.90
N GLU A 109 3.67 -7.01 15.88
CA GLU A 109 2.73 -8.13 16.00
C GLU A 109 1.75 -8.11 14.86
N PRO A 110 1.34 -9.29 14.35
CA PRO A 110 0.33 -9.35 13.29
C PRO A 110 -1.04 -8.95 13.82
N ARG A 111 -1.81 -8.30 12.97
CA ARG A 111 -3.21 -8.01 13.28
C ARG A 111 -4.07 -9.27 13.14
N PRO A 112 -5.27 -9.29 13.73
CA PRO A 112 -6.16 -10.46 13.64
C PRO A 112 -6.38 -10.92 12.21
N ASN A 113 -6.37 -12.24 12.00
CA ASN A 113 -6.59 -12.88 10.70
C ASN A 113 -5.47 -12.64 9.67
N TYR A 114 -4.30 -12.20 10.11
CA TYR A 114 -3.14 -12.12 9.24
C TYR A 114 -2.82 -13.49 8.64
N ASN A 115 -2.59 -13.52 7.32
CA ASN A 115 -2.23 -14.76 6.62
C ASN A 115 -0.71 -14.86 6.46
N PRO A 116 -0.02 -15.72 7.22
CA PRO A 116 1.44 -15.86 7.11
C PRO A 116 1.91 -16.51 5.81
N ASN A 117 0.99 -17.08 5.04
CA ASN A 117 1.29 -17.80 3.80
C ASN A 117 1.02 -16.97 2.55
N GLY A 118 0.67 -15.69 2.70
CA GLY A 118 0.42 -14.79 1.57
C GLY A 118 -0.93 -14.10 1.62
N ASP A 119 -1.63 -14.09 0.50
CA ASP A 119 -2.94 -13.44 0.40
C ASP A 119 -3.80 -14.17 -0.64
N ASN A 120 -5.00 -14.55 -0.25
CA ASN A 120 -5.92 -15.30 -1.12
C ASN A 120 -6.44 -14.46 -2.31
N SER A 121 -6.32 -13.15 -2.25
CA SER A 121 -6.70 -12.25 -3.34
C SER A 121 -5.61 -12.08 -4.38
N MET A 122 -4.44 -12.66 -4.16
CA MET A 122 -3.28 -12.55 -5.06
C MET A 122 -3.04 -13.85 -5.81
N SER A 123 -2.74 -13.74 -7.11
CA SER A 123 -2.28 -14.87 -7.91
C SER A 123 -0.81 -15.18 -7.67
N SER A 124 -0.02 -14.15 -7.36
CA SER A 124 1.39 -14.29 -6.98
C SER A 124 1.75 -13.25 -5.93
N VAL A 125 2.60 -13.66 -4.99
CA VAL A 125 3.07 -12.81 -3.90
C VAL A 125 4.52 -12.44 -4.15
N ILE A 126 4.82 -11.14 -4.07
CA ILE A 126 6.19 -10.62 -4.18
C ILE A 126 6.87 -10.70 -2.82
N LEU A 127 6.20 -10.24 -1.78
CA LEU A 127 6.75 -10.24 -0.42
C LEU A 127 5.62 -10.26 0.60
N ASN A 128 5.81 -11.03 1.66
CA ASN A 128 4.89 -11.12 2.79
C ASN A 128 5.66 -10.86 4.09
N ALA A 129 5.06 -10.12 5.01
CA ALA A 129 5.70 -9.77 6.27
C ALA A 129 5.97 -11.02 7.13
N LYS A 130 7.08 -10.99 7.85
CA LYS A 130 7.44 -12.01 8.85
C LYS A 130 7.49 -11.37 10.23
N PHE A 131 6.86 -12.05 11.16
CA PHE A 131 6.78 -11.61 12.55
C PHE A 131 7.51 -12.57 13.49
#